data_7715e3ec8fc369dc12ac48d3f2cebd27
#
_entry.id   7715e3ec8fc369dc12ac48d3f2cebd27
#
_cell.length_a   1.000
_cell.length_b   1.000
_cell.length_c   1.000
_cell.angle_alpha   90.00
_cell.angle_beta   90.00
_cell.angle_gamma   90.00
#
_symmetry.space_group_name_H-M   'P 1'
#
loop_
_entity.id
_entity.type
_entity.pdbx_description
1 polymer ?
#
loop_
_entity_poly.entity_id
_entity_poly.type
_entity_poly.pdbx_seq_one_letter_code
_entity_poly.pdbx_strand_id
1 'polypeptide(L)'
;NGNGMPYLVEAVEKLKNYKEMSDSAVVINLKYVTHMMGDHHCPAHYYYEQMPTDSKGNTGLNSRWGFENGKYNGKTDSYHGIFDRAGERIHPEFKQKLGPYTDHIDTLSVASRRKVIAGTPEDWVSESGRRCWEIYEWGWKPGTELDESFYHKHGDFIIYQIQIAAYRLAHTLNTIFDPNYKGL
;
A
#
# COMPACT_ATOMS: atom_id res chain seq x y z
N ASN A 1 -10.40 -11.97 11.97
CA ASN A 1 -9.43 -11.78 10.89
C ASN A 1 -10.09 -10.87 9.87
N GLY A 2 -9.69 -9.60 9.85
CA GLY A 2 -10.23 -8.61 8.92
C GLY A 2 -9.71 -8.87 7.51
N ASN A 3 -10.63 -9.10 6.56
CA ASN A 3 -10.32 -9.09 5.14
C ASN A 3 -10.82 -7.76 4.57
N GLY A 4 -9.92 -6.82 4.27
CA GLY A 4 -10.28 -5.49 3.77
C GLY A 4 -10.78 -5.49 2.32
N MET A 5 -10.44 -6.51 1.54
CA MET A 5 -10.76 -6.56 0.11
C MET A 5 -12.27 -6.46 -0.19
N PRO A 6 -13.18 -7.22 0.47
CA PRO A 6 -14.61 -7.07 0.24
C PRO A 6 -15.14 -5.67 0.51
N TYR A 7 -14.59 -4.98 1.52
CA TYR A 7 -14.98 -3.60 1.85
C TYR A 7 -14.51 -2.60 0.77
N LEU A 8 -13.32 -2.81 0.21
CA LEU A 8 -12.84 -2.00 -0.92
C LEU A 8 -13.76 -2.15 -2.12
N VAL A 9 -14.06 -3.39 -2.51
CA VAL A 9 -14.94 -3.68 -3.65
C VAL A 9 -16.34 -3.10 -3.43
N GLU A 10 -16.92 -3.32 -2.26
CA GLU A 10 -18.23 -2.78 -1.90
C GLU A 10 -18.26 -1.25 -1.94
N ALA A 11 -17.23 -0.58 -1.44
CA ALA A 11 -17.14 0.87 -1.46
C ALA A 11 -17.02 1.43 -2.88
N VAL A 12 -16.22 0.78 -3.74
CA VAL A 12 -16.11 1.13 -5.17
C VAL A 12 -17.46 0.98 -5.88
N GLU A 13 -18.17 -0.14 -5.66
CA GLU A 13 -19.48 -0.37 -6.27
C GLU A 13 -20.53 0.64 -5.81
N LYS A 14 -20.57 0.97 -4.53
CA LYS A 14 -21.46 2.00 -3.99
C LYS A 14 -21.20 3.36 -4.64
N LEU A 15 -19.94 3.76 -4.77
CA LEU A 15 -19.59 5.05 -5.35
C LEU A 15 -19.96 5.18 -6.81
N LYS A 16 -20.16 4.11 -7.57
CA LYS A 16 -20.69 4.20 -8.96
C LYS A 16 -22.07 4.89 -9.02
N ASN A 17 -22.83 4.81 -7.93
CA ASN A 17 -24.13 5.45 -7.79
C ASN A 17 -24.09 6.70 -6.87
N TYR A 18 -22.93 7.38 -6.79
CA TYR A 18 -22.71 8.47 -5.82
C TYR A 18 -23.75 9.60 -5.90
N LYS A 19 -24.35 9.83 -7.07
CA LYS A 19 -25.37 10.87 -7.27
C LYS A 19 -26.69 10.58 -6.53
N GLU A 20 -26.93 9.33 -6.18
CA GLU A 20 -28.11 8.88 -5.43
C GLU A 20 -27.84 8.73 -3.94
N MET A 21 -26.58 8.99 -3.51
CA MET A 21 -26.15 8.86 -2.13
C MET A 21 -26.18 10.20 -1.39
N SER A 22 -26.29 10.16 -0.07
CA SER A 22 -26.05 11.35 0.74
C SER A 22 -24.57 11.71 0.74
N ASP A 23 -24.23 12.99 0.93
CA ASP A 23 -22.83 13.47 0.97
C ASP A 23 -22.02 12.73 2.02
N SER A 24 -22.61 12.46 3.20
CA SER A 24 -21.93 11.71 4.25
C SER A 24 -21.59 10.28 3.82
N ALA A 25 -22.50 9.62 3.09
CA ALA A 25 -22.24 8.27 2.57
C ALA A 25 -21.16 8.27 1.48
N VAL A 26 -21.15 9.28 0.61
CA VAL A 26 -20.09 9.46 -0.40
C VAL A 26 -18.74 9.64 0.29
N VAL A 27 -18.65 10.54 1.27
CA VAL A 27 -17.40 10.82 2.01
C VAL A 27 -16.87 9.57 2.73
N ILE A 28 -17.76 8.78 3.36
CA ILE A 28 -17.36 7.55 4.04
C ILE A 28 -16.76 6.56 3.04
N ASN A 29 -17.43 6.30 1.92
CA ASN A 29 -16.94 5.35 0.93
C ASN A 29 -15.65 5.86 0.24
N LEU A 30 -15.51 7.16 -0.02
CA LEU A 30 -14.25 7.75 -0.49
C LEU A 30 -13.08 7.51 0.47
N LYS A 31 -13.31 7.70 1.77
CA LYS A 31 -12.30 7.42 2.80
C LYS A 31 -11.90 5.93 2.79
N TYR A 32 -12.87 5.02 2.66
CA TYR A 32 -12.58 3.59 2.55
C TYR A 32 -11.76 3.27 1.30
N VAL A 33 -12.18 3.74 0.13
CA VAL A 33 -11.44 3.49 -1.13
C VAL A 33 -10.02 4.03 -1.05
N THR A 34 -9.84 5.26 -0.57
CA THR A 34 -8.51 5.88 -0.46
C THR A 34 -7.61 5.13 0.51
N HIS A 35 -8.12 4.80 1.71
CA HIS A 35 -7.36 4.11 2.74
C HIS A 35 -7.02 2.68 2.32
N MET A 36 -8.02 1.91 1.93
CA MET A 36 -7.83 0.51 1.57
C MET A 36 -6.97 0.33 0.31
N MET A 37 -7.02 1.27 -0.64
CA MET A 37 -6.13 1.21 -1.80
C MET A 37 -4.67 1.37 -1.38
N GLY A 38 -4.37 2.22 -0.41
CA GLY A 38 -3.03 2.34 0.17
C GLY A 38 -2.61 1.07 0.92
N ASP A 39 -3.43 0.63 1.86
CA ASP A 39 -3.16 -0.53 2.72
C ASP A 39 -2.93 -1.81 1.91
N HIS A 40 -3.75 -2.05 0.89
CA HIS A 40 -3.61 -3.22 0.03
C HIS A 40 -2.37 -3.20 -0.88
N HIS A 41 -1.64 -2.11 -0.95
CA HIS A 41 -0.34 -2.04 -1.61
C HIS A 41 0.82 -1.95 -0.62
N CYS A 42 0.54 -1.87 0.67
CA CYS A 42 1.54 -1.97 1.73
C CYS A 42 1.75 -3.45 2.11
N PRO A 43 2.96 -3.97 1.97
CA PRO A 43 3.24 -5.37 2.31
C PRO A 43 2.94 -5.76 3.75
N ALA A 44 3.00 -4.81 4.68
CA ALA A 44 2.74 -5.03 6.09
C ALA A 44 1.27 -5.37 6.42
N HIS A 45 0.35 -5.24 5.46
CA HIS A 45 -1.07 -5.54 5.63
C HIS A 45 -1.50 -6.94 5.17
N TYR A 46 -0.56 -7.79 4.70
CA TYR A 46 -0.89 -9.12 4.20
C TYR A 46 -0.53 -10.23 5.17
N TYR A 47 -1.31 -11.29 5.12
CA TYR A 47 -1.16 -12.52 5.90
C TYR A 47 -0.92 -13.72 5.00
N TYR A 48 0.05 -14.55 5.38
CA TYR A 48 0.29 -15.85 4.76
C TYR A 48 0.22 -16.95 5.80
N GLU A 49 -0.53 -17.99 5.48
CA GLU A 49 -0.79 -19.11 6.38
C GLU A 49 0.47 -19.91 6.74
N GLN A 50 1.44 -19.95 5.81
CA GLN A 50 2.73 -20.65 6.01
C GLN A 50 3.78 -19.79 6.72
N MET A 51 3.41 -18.62 7.19
CA MET A 51 4.37 -17.80 7.91
C MET A 51 4.80 -18.44 9.22
N PRO A 52 6.10 -18.35 9.55
CA PRO A 52 6.56 -18.71 10.88
C PRO A 52 5.80 -17.93 11.94
N THR A 53 5.44 -18.58 13.02
CA THR A 53 4.88 -17.93 14.19
C THR A 53 5.91 -16.98 14.81
N ASP A 54 5.46 -15.84 15.34
CA ASP A 54 6.29 -14.99 16.18
C ASP A 54 6.57 -15.69 17.54
N SER A 55 7.36 -15.04 18.39
CA SER A 55 7.70 -15.53 19.72
C SER A 55 6.49 -15.72 20.66
N LYS A 56 5.32 -15.21 20.28
CA LYS A 56 4.05 -15.31 21.02
C LYS A 56 3.10 -16.35 20.40
N GLY A 57 3.55 -17.08 19.39
CA GLY A 57 2.74 -18.07 18.71
C GLY A 57 1.72 -17.50 17.73
N ASN A 58 1.76 -16.19 17.43
CA ASN A 58 0.87 -15.60 16.44
C ASN A 58 1.35 -15.91 15.03
N THR A 59 0.40 -16.13 14.13
CA THR A 59 0.65 -16.32 12.71
C THR A 59 0.08 -15.13 11.94
N GLY A 60 0.85 -14.60 11.02
CA GLY A 60 0.38 -13.54 10.14
C GLY A 60 1.25 -12.32 10.10
N LEU A 61 1.00 -11.50 9.11
CA LEU A 61 1.82 -10.35 8.81
C LEU A 61 1.85 -9.36 9.95
N ASN A 62 0.68 -9.00 10.46
CA ASN A 62 0.57 -8.10 11.60
C ASN A 62 1.23 -8.67 12.86
N SER A 63 1.16 -9.99 13.06
CA SER A 63 1.84 -10.64 14.17
C SER A 63 3.35 -10.53 14.03
N ARG A 64 3.87 -10.78 12.83
CA ARG A 64 5.30 -10.73 12.59
C ARG A 64 5.82 -9.30 12.45
N TRP A 65 5.13 -8.46 11.69
CA TRP A 65 5.58 -7.11 11.37
C TRP A 65 5.07 -6.04 12.33
N GLY A 66 3.91 -6.27 12.97
CA GLY A 66 3.33 -5.35 13.94
C GLY A 66 3.77 -5.54 15.38
N PHE A 67 4.13 -6.79 15.77
CA PHE A 67 4.48 -7.11 17.15
C PHE A 67 5.97 -7.37 17.37
N GLU A 68 6.71 -7.78 16.34
CA GLU A 68 8.15 -7.83 16.40
C GLU A 68 8.72 -6.46 16.05
N ASN A 69 9.66 -6.02 16.86
CA ASN A 69 10.25 -4.70 16.73
C ASN A 69 11.54 -4.78 15.91
N GLY A 70 11.60 -3.97 14.86
CA GLY A 70 12.84 -3.56 14.23
C GLY A 70 13.45 -2.36 14.92
N LYS A 71 14.47 -1.79 14.33
CA LYS A 71 15.08 -0.54 14.75
C LYS A 71 15.19 0.42 13.58
N TYR A 72 15.06 1.69 13.88
CA TYR A 72 15.34 2.77 12.94
C TYR A 72 16.04 3.92 13.68
N ASN A 73 17.25 4.27 13.24
CA ASN A 73 18.11 5.24 13.93
C ASN A 73 18.30 4.91 15.42
N GLY A 74 18.54 3.64 15.73
CA GLY A 74 18.74 3.14 17.09
C GLY A 74 17.49 3.07 17.96
N LYS A 75 16.32 3.49 17.46
CA LYS A 75 15.05 3.45 18.20
C LYS A 75 14.22 2.26 17.76
N THR A 76 13.66 1.57 18.74
CA THR A 76 12.71 0.48 18.49
C THR A 76 11.44 1.02 17.84
N ASP A 77 11.01 0.39 16.76
CA ASP A 77 9.76 0.67 16.06
C ASP A 77 9.16 -0.64 15.55
N SER A 78 7.84 -0.70 15.36
CA SER A 78 7.24 -1.87 14.72
C SER A 78 7.59 -1.91 13.24
N TYR A 79 7.74 -3.10 12.68
CA TYR A 79 7.96 -3.23 11.23
C TYR A 79 6.83 -2.60 10.43
N HIS A 80 5.58 -2.75 10.86
CA HIS A 80 4.45 -2.06 10.27
C HIS A 80 4.67 -0.54 10.22
N GLY A 81 4.95 0.09 11.36
CA GLY A 81 5.20 1.52 11.40
C GLY A 81 6.44 1.98 10.61
N ILE A 82 7.45 1.11 10.47
CA ILE A 82 8.61 1.36 9.62
C ILE A 82 8.19 1.38 8.14
N PHE A 83 7.34 0.45 7.73
CA PHE A 83 6.83 0.41 6.35
C PHE A 83 5.93 1.59 6.02
N ASP A 84 4.98 1.93 6.88
CA ASP A 84 4.06 3.04 6.66
C ASP A 84 4.78 4.37 6.45
N ARG A 85 5.98 4.49 7.00
CA ARG A 85 6.83 5.69 6.87
C ARG A 85 7.98 5.53 5.88
N ALA A 86 8.05 4.41 5.17
CA ALA A 86 9.19 4.11 4.30
C ALA A 86 9.39 5.17 3.19
N GLY A 87 8.32 5.67 2.59
CA GLY A 87 8.40 6.71 1.56
C GLY A 87 9.16 7.96 2.03
N GLU A 88 8.83 8.46 3.22
CA GLU A 88 9.54 9.60 3.81
C GLU A 88 11.00 9.30 4.19
N ARG A 89 11.30 8.04 4.46
CA ARG A 89 12.65 7.60 4.87
C ARG A 89 13.56 7.37 3.68
N ILE A 90 13.00 6.93 2.56
CA ILE A 90 13.73 6.77 1.29
C ILE A 90 14.11 8.14 0.72
N HIS A 91 13.21 9.11 0.84
CA HIS A 91 13.37 10.46 0.31
C HIS A 91 13.13 11.53 1.38
N PRO A 92 14.01 11.63 2.40
CA PRO A 92 13.81 12.56 3.52
C PRO A 92 13.82 14.03 3.11
N GLU A 93 14.42 14.38 1.98
CA GLU A 93 14.44 15.72 1.40
C GLU A 93 13.06 16.23 1.00
N PHE A 94 12.12 15.33 0.78
CA PHE A 94 10.72 15.66 0.45
C PHE A 94 9.77 15.60 1.63
N LYS A 95 10.27 15.36 2.83
CA LYS A 95 9.43 15.30 4.03
C LYS A 95 8.52 16.53 4.11
N GLN A 96 7.22 16.32 4.24
CA GLN A 96 6.17 17.35 4.24
C GLN A 96 6.06 18.19 2.94
N LYS A 97 6.67 17.74 1.84
CA LYS A 97 6.62 18.40 0.53
C LYS A 97 5.92 17.49 -0.48
N LEU A 98 4.62 17.27 -0.31
CA LEU A 98 3.87 16.25 -1.07
C LEU A 98 3.97 16.46 -2.59
N GLY A 99 3.79 17.69 -3.08
CA GLY A 99 3.88 17.98 -4.53
C GLY A 99 5.24 17.60 -5.11
N PRO A 100 6.36 18.19 -4.63
CA PRO A 100 7.69 17.80 -5.09
C PRO A 100 8.02 16.31 -4.94
N TYR A 101 7.50 15.65 -3.89
CA TYR A 101 7.65 14.21 -3.72
C TYR A 101 6.92 13.43 -4.82
N THR A 102 5.67 13.78 -5.08
CA THR A 102 4.89 13.17 -6.15
C THR A 102 5.56 13.31 -7.50
N ASP A 103 6.01 14.51 -7.84
CA ASP A 103 6.72 14.78 -9.10
C ASP A 103 8.00 13.94 -9.23
N HIS A 104 8.73 13.76 -8.12
CA HIS A 104 9.96 12.97 -8.08
C HIS A 104 9.72 11.48 -8.33
N ILE A 105 8.69 10.91 -7.70
CA ILE A 105 8.39 9.47 -7.82
C ILE A 105 7.48 9.12 -9.01
N ASP A 106 6.85 10.09 -9.68
CA ASP A 106 5.95 9.83 -10.81
C ASP A 106 6.70 9.51 -12.11
N THR A 107 7.41 8.40 -12.13
CA THR A 107 8.35 8.02 -13.20
C THR A 107 7.85 6.93 -14.14
N LEU A 108 6.66 6.35 -13.90
CA LEU A 108 6.16 5.26 -14.75
C LEU A 108 5.79 5.78 -16.14
N SER A 109 6.26 5.07 -17.16
CA SER A 109 5.86 5.33 -18.55
C SER A 109 4.36 5.11 -18.77
N VAL A 110 3.77 5.75 -19.78
CA VAL A 110 2.35 5.55 -20.13
C VAL A 110 2.02 4.07 -20.35
N ALA A 111 2.91 3.30 -20.99
CA ALA A 111 2.72 1.87 -21.20
C ALA A 111 2.70 1.09 -19.87
N SER A 112 3.56 1.47 -18.92
CA SER A 112 3.58 0.87 -17.58
C SER A 112 2.33 1.24 -16.78
N ARG A 113 1.90 2.50 -16.84
CA ARG A 113 0.65 2.97 -16.19
C ARG A 113 -0.57 2.17 -16.67
N ARG A 114 -0.70 1.96 -17.99
CA ARG A 114 -1.78 1.14 -18.56
C ARG A 114 -1.77 -0.30 -18.03
N LYS A 115 -0.60 -0.90 -17.88
CA LYS A 115 -0.47 -2.24 -17.30
C LYS A 115 -0.87 -2.26 -15.82
N VAL A 116 -0.44 -1.27 -15.08
CA VAL A 116 -0.70 -1.17 -13.63
C VAL A 116 -2.19 -1.06 -13.33
N ILE A 117 -2.95 -0.28 -14.10
CA ILE A 117 -4.39 -0.07 -13.88
C ILE A 117 -5.26 -1.16 -14.50
N ALA A 118 -4.70 -2.08 -15.27
CA ALA A 118 -5.47 -3.19 -15.85
C ALA A 118 -5.97 -4.14 -14.75
N GLY A 119 -7.15 -4.72 -14.97
CA GLY A 119 -7.77 -5.65 -14.03
C GLY A 119 -8.76 -4.98 -13.06
N THR A 120 -9.10 -5.69 -12.01
CA THR A 120 -10.07 -5.31 -10.99
C THR A 120 -9.39 -5.06 -9.64
N PRO A 121 -10.08 -4.45 -8.66
CA PRO A 121 -9.54 -4.34 -7.31
C PRO A 121 -9.10 -5.69 -6.71
N GLU A 122 -9.82 -6.77 -7.00
CA GLU A 122 -9.49 -8.13 -6.55
C GLU A 122 -8.18 -8.64 -7.19
N ASP A 123 -7.98 -8.36 -8.49
CA ASP A 123 -6.74 -8.70 -9.18
C ASP A 123 -5.57 -7.95 -8.57
N TRP A 124 -5.74 -6.67 -8.28
CA TRP A 124 -4.70 -5.81 -7.69
C TRP A 124 -4.31 -6.25 -6.28
N VAL A 125 -5.30 -6.58 -5.44
CA VAL A 125 -5.06 -7.11 -4.09
C VAL A 125 -4.32 -8.45 -4.17
N SER A 126 -4.73 -9.34 -5.09
CA SER A 126 -4.07 -10.62 -5.30
C SER A 126 -2.63 -10.47 -5.80
N GLU A 127 -2.37 -9.50 -6.69
CA GLU A 127 -1.02 -9.17 -7.14
C GLU A 127 -0.16 -8.67 -5.98
N SER A 128 -0.68 -7.71 -5.21
CA SER A 128 0.04 -7.15 -4.06
C SER A 128 0.34 -8.22 -3.00
N GLY A 129 -0.61 -9.11 -2.75
CA GLY A 129 -0.39 -10.25 -1.86
C GLY A 129 0.77 -11.14 -2.31
N ARG A 130 0.86 -11.45 -3.60
CA ARG A 130 2.01 -12.22 -4.14
C ARG A 130 3.33 -11.47 -4.00
N ARG A 131 3.35 -10.15 -4.22
CA ARG A 131 4.55 -9.32 -4.03
C ARG A 131 5.01 -9.26 -2.60
N CYS A 132 4.10 -9.34 -1.65
CA CYS A 132 4.46 -9.35 -0.23
C CYS A 132 5.31 -10.56 0.16
N TRP A 133 5.20 -11.66 -0.57
CA TRP A 133 6.06 -12.82 -0.34
C TRP A 133 7.54 -12.49 -0.50
N GLU A 134 7.90 -11.63 -1.44
CA GLU A 134 9.29 -11.21 -1.66
C GLU A 134 9.94 -10.62 -0.40
N ILE A 135 9.14 -9.90 0.41
CA ILE A 135 9.65 -9.25 1.64
C ILE A 135 10.03 -10.26 2.70
N TYR A 136 9.32 -11.39 2.76
CA TYR A 136 9.67 -12.46 3.69
C TYR A 136 11.00 -13.11 3.34
N GLU A 137 11.33 -13.15 2.06
CA GLU A 137 12.60 -13.66 1.57
C GLU A 137 13.79 -12.73 1.89
N TRP A 138 13.52 -11.47 2.25
CA TRP A 138 14.58 -10.55 2.70
C TRP A 138 15.20 -10.95 4.05
N GLY A 139 14.62 -11.93 4.74
CA GLY A 139 15.24 -12.58 5.91
C GLY A 139 15.29 -11.71 7.16
N TRP A 140 14.36 -10.77 7.32
CA TRP A 140 14.31 -9.92 8.52
C TRP A 140 14.12 -10.72 9.79
N LYS A 141 14.78 -10.24 10.85
CA LYS A 141 14.70 -10.82 12.19
C LYS A 141 14.30 -9.73 13.18
N PRO A 142 13.71 -10.10 14.33
CA PRO A 142 13.47 -9.15 15.41
C PRO A 142 14.73 -8.36 15.73
N GLY A 143 14.58 -7.04 15.87
CA GLY A 143 15.68 -6.14 16.18
C GLY A 143 16.58 -5.76 15.00
N THR A 144 16.26 -6.18 13.75
CA THR A 144 17.00 -5.74 12.57
C THR A 144 16.95 -4.21 12.45
N GLU A 145 18.10 -3.58 12.29
CA GLU A 145 18.20 -2.17 11.96
C GLU A 145 17.85 -1.96 10.49
N LEU A 146 16.86 -1.09 10.22
CA LEU A 146 16.51 -0.65 8.88
C LEU A 146 17.17 0.71 8.66
N ASP A 147 18.38 0.66 8.20
CA ASP A 147 19.24 1.79 7.94
C ASP A 147 19.19 2.26 6.46
N GLU A 148 20.04 3.18 6.12
CA GLU A 148 20.16 3.71 4.77
C GLU A 148 20.48 2.61 3.72
N SER A 149 21.29 1.61 4.10
CA SER A 149 21.63 0.50 3.19
C SER A 149 20.41 -0.36 2.84
N PHE A 150 19.49 -0.54 3.79
CA PHE A 150 18.21 -1.21 3.56
C PHE A 150 17.37 -0.44 2.52
N TYR A 151 17.24 0.88 2.70
CA TYR A 151 16.45 1.69 1.78
C TYR A 151 17.08 1.80 0.39
N HIS A 152 18.40 1.83 0.29
CA HIS A 152 19.09 1.71 -1.00
C HIS A 152 18.79 0.39 -1.71
N LYS A 153 18.76 -0.70 -0.97
CA LYS A 153 18.54 -2.03 -1.55
C LYS A 153 17.08 -2.27 -1.96
N HIS A 154 16.13 -1.78 -1.17
CA HIS A 154 14.71 -2.12 -1.31
C HIS A 154 13.81 -0.93 -1.66
N GLY A 155 14.39 0.26 -1.79
CA GLY A 155 13.66 1.50 -2.04
C GLY A 155 12.83 1.46 -3.32
N ASP A 156 13.39 0.96 -4.40
CA ASP A 156 12.69 0.84 -5.69
C ASP A 156 11.43 0.00 -5.59
N PHE A 157 11.48 -1.12 -4.86
CA PHE A 157 10.30 -1.93 -4.60
C PHE A 157 9.23 -1.16 -3.84
N ILE A 158 9.63 -0.47 -2.77
CA ILE A 158 8.69 0.28 -1.92
C ILE A 158 8.07 1.44 -2.71
N ILE A 159 8.88 2.21 -3.43
CA ILE A 159 8.38 3.31 -4.27
C ILE A 159 7.44 2.79 -5.35
N TYR A 160 7.77 1.67 -5.99
CA TYR A 160 6.88 1.06 -6.97
C TYR A 160 5.52 0.67 -6.37
N GLN A 161 5.47 0.13 -5.15
CA GLN A 161 4.21 -0.15 -4.45
C GLN A 161 3.38 1.12 -4.22
N ILE A 162 4.01 2.22 -3.86
CA ILE A 162 3.35 3.52 -3.72
C ILE A 162 2.81 4.02 -5.07
N GLN A 163 3.61 3.93 -6.14
CA GLN A 163 3.20 4.34 -7.48
C GLN A 163 1.97 3.55 -7.96
N ILE A 164 2.01 2.21 -7.88
CA ILE A 164 0.88 1.39 -8.34
C ILE A 164 -0.39 1.65 -7.53
N ALA A 165 -0.28 1.87 -6.21
CA ALA A 165 -1.40 2.26 -5.37
C ALA A 165 -2.03 3.58 -5.84
N ALA A 166 -1.19 4.60 -6.08
CA ALA A 166 -1.63 5.91 -6.53
C ALA A 166 -2.32 5.87 -7.90
N TYR A 167 -1.74 5.15 -8.87
CA TYR A 167 -2.36 5.02 -10.21
C TYR A 167 -3.68 4.25 -10.18
N ARG A 168 -3.78 3.18 -9.41
CA ARG A 168 -5.02 2.41 -9.24
C ARG A 168 -6.10 3.21 -8.55
N LEU A 169 -5.73 3.99 -7.52
CA LEU A 169 -6.65 4.91 -6.87
C LEU A 169 -7.15 5.98 -7.84
N ALA A 170 -6.25 6.65 -8.53
CA ALA A 170 -6.61 7.69 -9.52
C ALA A 170 -7.49 7.13 -10.64
N HIS A 171 -7.15 5.94 -11.18
CA HIS A 171 -7.96 5.26 -12.18
C HIS A 171 -9.38 4.97 -11.66
N THR A 172 -9.50 4.42 -10.46
CA THR A 172 -10.77 4.11 -9.81
C THR A 172 -11.63 5.36 -9.65
N LEU A 173 -11.06 6.42 -9.08
CA LEU A 173 -11.79 7.67 -8.83
C LEU A 173 -12.18 8.37 -10.13
N ASN A 174 -11.27 8.45 -11.11
CA ASN A 174 -11.58 9.05 -12.39
C ASN A 174 -12.66 8.28 -13.15
N THR A 175 -12.64 6.93 -13.10
CA THR A 175 -13.69 6.10 -13.71
C THR A 175 -15.07 6.37 -13.11
N ILE A 176 -15.12 6.70 -11.80
CA ILE A 176 -16.38 6.97 -11.10
C ILE A 176 -16.85 8.41 -11.30
N PHE A 177 -15.95 9.38 -11.20
CA PHE A 177 -16.32 10.79 -11.04
C PHE A 177 -16.08 11.65 -12.29
N ASP A 178 -15.24 11.23 -13.22
CA ASP A 178 -14.96 11.97 -14.45
C ASP A 178 -15.65 11.32 -15.66
N PRO A 179 -16.75 11.90 -16.17
CA PRO A 179 -17.47 11.35 -17.33
C PRO A 179 -16.63 11.39 -18.62
N ASN A 180 -15.57 12.16 -18.66
CA ASN A 180 -14.68 12.27 -19.82
C ASN A 180 -13.47 11.33 -19.76
N TYR A 181 -13.27 10.66 -18.65
CA TYR A 181 -12.14 9.73 -18.47
C TYR A 181 -12.27 8.52 -19.39
N LYS A 182 -11.26 8.28 -20.22
CA LYS A 182 -11.20 7.17 -21.19
C LYS A 182 -10.13 6.11 -20.83
N GLY A 183 -9.59 6.19 -19.62
CA GLY A 183 -8.40 5.44 -19.24
C GLY A 183 -7.12 6.20 -19.64
N LEU A 184 -5.97 5.53 -19.46
CA LEU A 184 -4.65 6.07 -19.80
C LEU A 184 -4.23 5.68 -21.22
#